data_7c20004412748c434e4e8d202c9f96d3
#
_entry.id   7c20004412748c434e4e8d202c9f96d3
#
_cell.length_a   1.000
_cell.length_b   1.000
_cell.length_c   1.000
_cell.angle_alpha   90.00
_cell.angle_beta   90.00
_cell.angle_gamma   90.00
#
_symmetry.space_group_name_H-M   'P 1'
#
loop_
_entity.id
_entity.type
_entity.pdbx_description
1 polymer ?
#
loop_
_entity_poly.entity_id
_entity_poly.type
_entity_poly.pdbx_seq_one_letter_code
_entity_poly.pdbx_strand_id
1 'polypeptide(L)'
;GRGEREFFPWHIKDLDGNSINNQKPLDGIDWFRYGLPFAFILGVFGLIFHFSRDWKRALAVLSFFLATGLMIIVYLNQYDPQPRERDYSFVASFFAFSIWIGIGLSCILSKVRTFFEDYNIASFISVSCLSFAFLFMPVKIFSKDYFQHNRSNNFVAWDYGYNLLNSCEPDGILFTNGDNDTFPLWYLQE
;
A
#
# COMPACT_ATOMS: atom_id res chain seq x y z
N GLY A 1 -27.66 18.13 12.35
CA GLY A 1 -27.84 16.82 11.83
C GLY A 1 -27.98 16.91 10.31
N ARG A 2 -26.90 17.03 9.61
CA ARG A 2 -26.90 16.76 8.17
C ARG A 2 -26.56 15.31 8.04
N GLY A 3 -27.53 14.56 7.52
CA GLY A 3 -27.35 13.19 7.16
C GLY A 3 -26.07 13.03 6.39
N GLU A 4 -25.27 12.09 6.84
CA GLU A 4 -24.18 11.53 6.09
C GLU A 4 -24.71 11.30 4.70
N ARG A 5 -24.08 11.90 3.73
CA ARG A 5 -24.45 11.73 2.36
C ARG A 5 -24.10 10.32 1.99
N GLU A 6 -25.10 9.47 2.08
CA GLU A 6 -25.08 8.17 1.43
C GLU A 6 -24.99 8.41 -0.08
N PHE A 7 -23.78 8.81 -0.53
CA PHE A 7 -23.55 9.13 -1.93
C PHE A 7 -23.53 7.88 -2.80
N PHE A 8 -23.41 6.74 -2.16
CA PHE A 8 -23.53 5.44 -2.80
C PHE A 8 -24.28 4.48 -1.90
N PRO A 9 -25.55 4.20 -2.18
CA PRO A 9 -26.25 3.10 -1.54
C PRO A 9 -25.77 1.79 -2.16
N TRP A 10 -24.50 1.49 -2.04
CA TRP A 10 -23.99 0.15 -2.30
C TRP A 10 -24.35 -0.77 -1.13
N HIS A 11 -25.60 -0.78 -0.76
CA HIS A 11 -26.17 -1.90 -0.08
C HIS A 11 -26.31 -3.03 -1.10
N ILE A 12 -25.16 -3.52 -1.57
CA ILE A 12 -25.13 -4.80 -2.27
C ILE A 12 -25.58 -5.80 -1.21
N LYS A 13 -26.84 -6.16 -1.29
CA LYS A 13 -27.38 -7.29 -0.57
C LYS A 13 -26.91 -8.52 -1.33
N ASP A 14 -26.42 -9.53 -0.60
CA ASP A 14 -26.25 -10.84 -1.19
C ASP A 14 -27.63 -11.41 -1.61
N LEU A 15 -27.60 -12.53 -2.31
CA LEU A 15 -28.82 -13.20 -2.77
C LEU A 15 -29.77 -13.59 -1.62
N ASP A 16 -29.28 -13.61 -0.39
CA ASP A 16 -30.00 -13.90 0.84
C ASP A 16 -30.54 -12.63 1.53
N GLY A 17 -30.32 -11.46 0.94
CA GLY A 17 -30.82 -10.18 1.45
C GLY A 17 -30.01 -9.57 2.58
N ASN A 18 -28.86 -10.16 2.96
CA ASN A 18 -27.95 -9.62 3.96
C ASN A 18 -27.06 -8.54 3.35
N SER A 19 -26.87 -7.42 4.02
CA SER A 19 -25.95 -6.40 3.55
C SER A 19 -24.51 -6.93 3.61
N ILE A 20 -23.84 -7.03 2.48
CA ILE A 20 -22.44 -7.44 2.37
C ILE A 20 -21.53 -6.42 3.10
N ASN A 21 -22.02 -5.26 3.39
CA ASN A 21 -21.28 -4.16 4.00
C ASN A 21 -21.45 -4.08 5.52
N ASN A 22 -21.40 -5.22 6.21
CA ASN A 22 -21.28 -5.25 7.69
C ASN A 22 -19.85 -4.98 8.19
N GLN A 23 -18.98 -4.41 7.36
CA GLN A 23 -17.74 -3.83 7.87
C GLN A 23 -18.12 -2.51 8.54
N LYS A 24 -18.27 -2.55 9.88
CA LYS A 24 -18.21 -1.33 10.68
C LYS A 24 -17.03 -0.51 10.17
N PRO A 25 -17.19 0.80 9.93
CA PRO A 25 -16.05 1.65 9.69
C PRO A 25 -15.06 1.36 10.80
N LEU A 26 -13.83 1.00 10.42
CA LEU A 26 -12.79 0.66 11.39
C LEU A 26 -12.45 1.96 12.13
N ASP A 27 -13.05 2.15 13.29
CA ASP A 27 -12.68 3.23 14.20
C ASP A 27 -11.30 2.92 14.77
N GLY A 28 -10.26 3.08 13.94
CA GLY A 28 -8.89 2.88 14.33
C GLY A 28 -8.17 1.73 13.59
N ILE A 29 -6.96 1.47 14.02
CA ILE A 29 -6.09 0.44 13.44
C ILE A 29 -6.49 -0.94 13.97
N ASP A 30 -6.86 -1.83 13.07
CA ASP A 30 -7.11 -3.23 13.41
C ASP A 30 -5.80 -3.97 13.71
N TRP A 31 -5.41 -3.96 14.98
CA TRP A 31 -4.19 -4.60 15.46
C TRP A 31 -4.18 -6.13 15.25
N PHE A 32 -5.34 -6.77 15.21
CA PHE A 32 -5.44 -8.20 14.93
C PHE A 32 -5.16 -8.50 13.45
N ARG A 33 -5.57 -7.61 12.56
CA ARG A 33 -5.33 -7.76 11.13
C ARG A 33 -3.90 -7.39 10.75
N TYR A 34 -3.40 -6.26 11.25
CA TYR A 34 -2.10 -5.72 10.85
C TYR A 34 -0.96 -6.18 11.77
N GLY A 35 -1.28 -6.58 13.00
CA GLY A 35 -0.30 -6.95 14.01
C GLY A 35 0.48 -5.75 14.54
N LEU A 36 1.52 -6.01 15.31
CA LEU A 36 2.43 -4.96 15.78
C LEU A 36 3.17 -4.34 14.59
N PRO A 37 3.37 -3.01 14.57
CA PRO A 37 4.03 -2.31 13.48
C PRO A 37 5.56 -2.49 13.52
N PHE A 38 6.02 -3.75 13.47
CA PHE A 38 7.45 -4.09 13.57
C PHE A 38 8.30 -3.36 12.55
N ALA A 39 7.82 -3.25 11.30
CA ALA A 39 8.53 -2.55 10.25
C ALA A 39 8.71 -1.06 10.58
N PHE A 40 7.68 -0.42 11.15
CA PHE A 40 7.76 0.97 11.58
C PHE A 40 8.74 1.16 12.73
N ILE A 41 8.65 0.32 13.78
CA ILE A 41 9.57 0.37 14.93
C ILE A 41 11.01 0.17 14.46
N LEU A 42 11.24 -0.81 13.61
CA LEU A 42 12.56 -1.10 13.05
C LEU A 42 13.09 0.04 12.19
N GLY A 43 12.22 0.68 11.41
CA GLY A 43 12.57 1.85 10.60
C GLY A 43 12.95 3.07 11.46
N VAL A 44 12.19 3.36 12.52
CA VAL A 44 12.51 4.44 13.47
C VAL A 44 13.81 4.15 14.19
N PHE A 45 14.02 2.92 14.63
CA PHE A 45 15.30 2.52 15.23
C PHE A 45 16.48 2.68 14.25
N GLY A 46 16.29 2.27 13.00
CA GLY A 46 17.30 2.42 11.95
C GLY A 46 17.59 3.88 11.62
N LEU A 47 16.58 4.76 11.64
CA LEU A 47 16.73 6.21 11.47
C LEU A 47 17.61 6.78 12.58
N ILE A 48 17.29 6.50 13.85
CA ILE A 48 18.07 6.98 15.00
C ILE A 48 19.53 6.48 14.90
N PHE A 49 19.70 5.21 14.60
CA PHE A 49 21.04 4.63 14.44
C PHE A 49 21.82 5.24 13.28
N HIS A 50 21.18 5.48 12.13
CA HIS A 50 21.82 6.11 10.98
C HIS A 50 22.29 7.52 11.30
N PHE A 51 21.45 8.35 11.95
CA PHE A 51 21.85 9.69 12.38
C PHE A 51 23.01 9.68 13.39
N SER A 52 23.04 8.71 14.30
CA SER A 52 24.12 8.61 15.29
C SER A 52 25.46 8.17 14.67
N ARG A 53 25.43 7.45 13.55
CA ARG A 53 26.63 6.89 12.91
C ARG A 53 27.15 7.73 11.75
N ASP A 54 26.24 8.19 10.88
CA ASP A 54 26.54 9.00 9.70
C ASP A 54 25.42 9.98 9.42
N TRP A 55 25.46 11.11 10.12
CA TRP A 55 24.41 12.12 10.00
C TRP A 55 24.31 12.73 8.59
N LYS A 56 25.40 12.77 7.81
CA LYS A 56 25.41 13.35 6.46
C LYS A 56 24.59 12.50 5.48
N ARG A 57 24.80 11.19 5.49
CA ARG A 57 24.02 10.28 4.66
C ARG A 57 22.60 10.13 5.19
N ALA A 58 22.40 10.14 6.51
CA ALA A 58 21.08 10.13 7.11
C ALA A 58 20.26 11.36 6.69
N LEU A 59 20.90 12.54 6.63
CA LEU A 59 20.23 13.75 6.17
C LEU A 59 19.83 13.67 4.68
N ALA A 60 20.64 13.06 3.83
CA ALA A 60 20.31 12.86 2.43
C ALA A 60 19.06 11.96 2.27
N VAL A 61 18.99 10.84 3.01
CA VAL A 61 17.82 9.97 3.01
C VAL A 61 16.58 10.68 3.57
N LEU A 62 16.76 11.47 4.64
CA LEU A 62 15.67 12.25 5.23
C LEU A 62 15.16 13.30 4.26
N SER A 63 16.04 14.02 3.57
CA SER A 63 15.65 15.01 2.56
C SER A 63 14.86 14.37 1.44
N PHE A 64 15.28 13.18 0.98
CA PHE A 64 14.55 12.43 -0.03
C PHE A 64 13.17 11.97 0.49
N PHE A 65 13.10 11.46 1.72
CA PHE A 65 11.85 11.08 2.36
C PHE A 65 10.87 12.25 2.46
N LEU A 66 11.33 13.40 2.93
CA LEU A 66 10.51 14.59 3.09
C LEU A 66 10.07 15.17 1.74
N ALA A 67 10.98 15.22 0.76
CA ALA A 67 10.67 15.74 -0.57
C ALA A 67 9.64 14.88 -1.30
N THR A 68 9.74 13.56 -1.19
CA THR A 68 8.81 12.63 -1.86
C THR A 68 7.57 12.28 -1.02
N GLY A 69 7.51 12.71 0.23
CA GLY A 69 6.38 12.54 1.13
C GLY A 69 5.67 13.87 1.40
N LEU A 70 6.18 14.64 2.37
CA LEU A 70 5.51 15.86 2.83
C LEU A 70 5.36 16.94 1.74
N MET A 71 6.38 17.13 0.89
CA MET A 71 6.26 18.12 -0.19
C MET A 71 5.21 17.70 -1.23
N ILE A 72 5.03 16.40 -1.48
CA ILE A 72 3.97 15.92 -2.37
C ILE A 72 2.60 16.16 -1.76
N ILE A 73 2.43 15.98 -0.43
CA ILE A 73 1.17 16.29 0.25
C ILE A 73 0.81 17.77 0.04
N VAL A 74 1.78 18.67 0.27
CA VAL A 74 1.58 20.11 0.07
C VAL A 74 1.31 20.46 -1.40
N TYR A 75 2.04 19.83 -2.32
CA TYR A 75 1.89 20.07 -3.76
C TYR A 75 0.53 19.61 -4.29
N LEU A 76 0.10 18.40 -3.91
CA LEU A 76 -1.18 17.84 -4.36
C LEU A 76 -2.36 18.60 -3.75
N ASN A 77 -2.19 19.19 -2.55
CA ASN A 77 -3.22 19.94 -1.84
C ASN A 77 -4.62 19.31 -1.96
N GLN A 78 -4.69 18.03 -1.67
CA GLN A 78 -5.92 17.28 -1.82
C GLN A 78 -6.91 17.70 -0.75
N TYR A 79 -8.13 18.00 -1.17
CA TYR A 79 -9.23 18.29 -0.26
C TYR A 79 -10.15 17.07 -0.15
N ASP A 80 -10.80 16.95 0.97
CA ASP A 80 -11.74 15.87 1.27
C ASP A 80 -13.18 16.27 0.86
N PRO A 81 -13.99 15.36 0.29
CA PRO A 81 -13.69 13.97 -0.05
C PRO A 81 -13.02 13.79 -1.43
N GLN A 82 -12.03 12.92 -1.47
CA GLN A 82 -11.39 12.54 -2.73
C GLN A 82 -12.13 11.36 -3.37
N PRO A 83 -12.41 11.40 -4.66
CA PRO A 83 -13.04 10.28 -5.37
C PRO A 83 -12.09 9.08 -5.54
N ARG A 84 -10.79 9.32 -5.41
CA ARG A 84 -9.75 8.31 -5.56
C ARG A 84 -8.55 8.61 -4.68
N GLU A 85 -8.12 7.63 -3.90
CA GLU A 85 -6.87 7.69 -3.15
C GLU A 85 -5.66 7.61 -4.09
N ARG A 86 -4.64 8.40 -3.79
CA ARG A 86 -3.43 8.51 -4.61
C ARG A 86 -2.19 8.02 -3.88
N ASP A 87 -2.28 6.88 -3.21
CA ASP A 87 -1.19 6.30 -2.42
C ASP A 87 0.07 6.05 -3.23
N TYR A 88 -0.06 5.80 -4.53
CA TYR A 88 1.06 5.65 -5.43
C TYR A 88 1.98 6.88 -5.50
N SER A 89 1.47 8.07 -5.17
CA SER A 89 2.27 9.30 -5.14
C SER A 89 3.34 9.29 -4.04
N PHE A 90 3.16 8.47 -3.01
CA PHE A 90 4.05 8.37 -1.85
C PHE A 90 5.01 7.18 -1.91
N VAL A 91 5.02 6.42 -3.00
CA VAL A 91 5.86 5.21 -3.14
C VAL A 91 7.33 5.50 -2.89
N ALA A 92 7.84 6.66 -3.35
CA ALA A 92 9.23 7.03 -3.16
C ALA A 92 9.58 7.32 -1.69
N SER A 93 8.64 7.86 -0.89
CA SER A 93 8.87 8.05 0.55
C SER A 93 8.85 6.72 1.30
N PHE A 94 7.99 5.79 0.93
CA PHE A 94 8.03 4.42 1.48
C PHE A 94 9.34 3.70 1.13
N PHE A 95 9.84 3.89 -0.09
CA PHE A 95 11.15 3.40 -0.47
C PHE A 95 12.27 3.98 0.40
N ALA A 96 12.28 5.31 0.63
CA ALA A 96 13.23 5.94 1.53
C ALA A 96 13.15 5.38 2.97
N PHE A 97 11.94 5.15 3.48
CA PHE A 97 11.74 4.56 4.80
C PHE A 97 12.25 3.11 4.87
N SER A 98 12.12 2.34 3.79
CA SER A 98 12.62 0.96 3.73
C SER A 98 14.14 0.86 3.89
N ILE A 99 14.88 1.90 3.51
CA ILE A 99 16.34 1.99 3.76
C ILE A 99 16.62 1.96 5.27
N TRP A 100 15.84 2.71 6.06
CA TRP A 100 16.00 2.71 7.52
C TRP A 100 15.60 1.38 8.15
N ILE A 101 14.59 0.70 7.62
CA ILE A 101 14.25 -0.67 8.05
C ILE A 101 15.45 -1.59 7.85
N GLY A 102 16.10 -1.52 6.68
CA GLY A 102 17.30 -2.31 6.37
C GLY A 102 18.49 -1.98 7.31
N ILE A 103 18.71 -0.69 7.58
CA ILE A 103 19.77 -0.24 8.51
C ILE A 103 19.47 -0.72 9.94
N GLY A 104 18.21 -0.62 10.39
CA GLY A 104 17.81 -1.10 11.71
C GLY A 104 18.02 -2.60 11.87
N LEU A 105 17.63 -3.38 10.88
CA LEU A 105 17.86 -4.81 10.86
C LEU A 105 19.35 -5.14 10.88
N SER A 106 20.16 -4.47 10.05
CA SER A 106 21.62 -4.65 10.02
C SER A 106 22.27 -4.35 11.36
N CYS A 107 21.80 -3.31 12.06
CA CYS A 107 22.30 -2.98 13.40
C CYS A 107 21.97 -4.08 14.41
N ILE A 108 20.77 -4.64 14.41
CA ILE A 108 20.38 -5.73 15.29
C ILE A 108 21.22 -6.96 15.00
N LEU A 109 21.36 -7.34 13.74
CA LEU A 109 22.15 -8.50 13.34
C LEU A 109 23.63 -8.37 13.74
N SER A 110 24.19 -7.16 13.61
CA SER A 110 25.57 -6.92 14.05
C SER A 110 25.74 -7.07 15.57
N LYS A 111 24.76 -6.65 16.36
CA LYS A 111 24.74 -6.85 17.81
C LYS A 111 24.57 -8.32 18.20
N VAL A 112 23.71 -9.05 17.50
CA VAL A 112 23.54 -10.50 17.67
C VAL A 112 24.89 -11.19 17.43
N ARG A 113 25.57 -10.81 16.35
CA ARG A 113 26.88 -11.37 16.01
C ARG A 113 27.96 -11.08 17.07
N THR A 114 27.93 -9.92 17.70
CA THR A 114 28.90 -9.60 18.79
C THR A 114 28.52 -10.23 20.11
N PHE A 115 27.25 -10.56 20.33
CA PHE A 115 26.78 -11.20 21.56
C PHE A 115 27.17 -12.69 21.64
N PHE A 116 27.16 -13.39 20.53
CA PHE A 116 27.53 -14.79 20.44
C PHE A 116 29.03 -14.90 20.10
N GLU A 117 29.81 -15.48 20.99
CA GLU A 117 31.26 -15.71 20.79
C GLU A 117 31.52 -16.73 19.66
N ASP A 118 30.60 -17.71 19.51
CA ASP A 118 30.65 -18.68 18.42
C ASP A 118 30.11 -18.10 17.12
N TYR A 119 31.01 -17.92 16.15
CA TYR A 119 30.70 -17.40 14.83
C TYR A 119 29.64 -18.22 14.10
N ASN A 120 29.66 -19.54 14.24
CA ASN A 120 28.72 -20.42 13.53
C ASN A 120 27.29 -20.25 14.06
N ILE A 121 27.14 -20.16 15.39
CA ILE A 121 25.86 -19.92 16.05
C ILE A 121 25.31 -18.53 15.67
N ALA A 122 26.14 -17.50 15.77
CA ALA A 122 25.75 -16.13 15.38
C ALA A 122 25.33 -16.04 13.91
N SER A 123 26.06 -16.70 13.03
CA SER A 123 25.73 -16.74 11.60
C SER A 123 24.44 -17.48 11.33
N PHE A 124 24.23 -18.62 11.97
CA PHE A 124 22.98 -19.40 11.84
C PHE A 124 21.77 -18.60 12.29
N ILE A 125 21.83 -17.94 13.46
CA ILE A 125 20.74 -17.10 13.97
C ILE A 125 20.47 -15.94 13.01
N SER A 126 21.51 -15.27 12.52
CA SER A 126 21.39 -14.14 11.62
C SER A 126 20.73 -14.54 10.30
N VAL A 127 21.16 -15.64 9.70
CA VAL A 127 20.57 -16.17 8.46
C VAL A 127 19.11 -16.60 8.68
N SER A 128 18.83 -17.26 9.81
CA SER A 128 17.47 -17.68 10.16
C SER A 128 16.54 -16.48 10.33
N CYS A 129 16.97 -15.42 11.02
CA CYS A 129 16.19 -14.19 11.17
C CYS A 129 15.93 -13.49 9.83
N LEU A 130 16.94 -13.41 8.97
CA LEU A 130 16.80 -12.83 7.62
C LEU A 130 15.84 -13.65 6.76
N SER A 131 15.99 -14.97 6.76
CA SER A 131 15.13 -15.88 6.02
C SER A 131 13.69 -15.79 6.49
N PHE A 132 13.48 -15.75 7.80
CA PHE A 132 12.15 -15.57 8.38
C PHE A 132 11.53 -14.23 7.97
N ALA A 133 12.25 -13.12 8.09
CA ALA A 133 11.76 -11.81 7.70
C ALA A 133 11.44 -11.75 6.21
N PHE A 134 12.27 -12.36 5.37
CA PHE A 134 12.07 -12.41 3.92
C PHE A 134 10.86 -13.26 3.51
N LEU A 135 10.64 -14.39 4.17
CA LEU A 135 9.52 -15.29 3.86
C LEU A 135 8.21 -14.83 4.50
N PHE A 136 8.27 -14.23 5.69
CA PHE A 136 7.07 -13.83 6.43
C PHE A 136 6.21 -12.79 5.68
N MET A 137 6.83 -11.80 5.04
CA MET A 137 6.11 -10.76 4.30
C MET A 137 5.34 -11.31 3.11
N PRO A 138 5.96 -12.05 2.16
CA PRO A 138 5.23 -12.65 1.04
C PRO A 138 4.13 -13.61 1.49
N VAL A 139 4.39 -14.43 2.49
CA VAL A 139 3.40 -15.38 3.02
C VAL A 139 2.21 -14.64 3.63
N LYS A 140 2.45 -13.57 4.39
CA LYS A 140 1.38 -12.74 4.95
C LYS A 140 0.53 -12.10 3.85
N ILE A 141 1.17 -11.48 2.85
CA ILE A 141 0.48 -10.85 1.73
C ILE A 141 -0.34 -11.90 0.97
N PHE A 142 0.28 -13.04 0.66
CA PHE A 142 -0.40 -14.11 -0.06
C PHE A 142 -1.59 -14.69 0.72
N SER A 143 -1.48 -14.86 2.04
CA SER A 143 -2.54 -15.49 2.83
C SER A 143 -3.69 -14.55 3.18
N LYS A 144 -3.42 -13.26 3.43
CA LYS A 144 -4.42 -12.31 3.92
C LYS A 144 -4.91 -11.33 2.86
N ASP A 145 -4.00 -10.87 2.01
CA ASP A 145 -4.28 -9.80 1.09
C ASP A 145 -4.47 -10.30 -0.36
N TYR A 146 -4.26 -11.61 -0.60
CA TYR A 146 -4.42 -12.22 -1.92
C TYR A 146 -5.76 -11.90 -2.55
N PHE A 147 -6.83 -12.03 -1.78
CA PHE A 147 -8.19 -11.83 -2.28
C PHE A 147 -8.44 -10.38 -2.73
N GLN A 148 -7.87 -9.41 -2.02
CA GLN A 148 -8.01 -7.98 -2.34
C GLN A 148 -7.19 -7.60 -3.59
N HIS A 149 -6.09 -8.29 -3.84
CA HIS A 149 -5.20 -8.04 -4.98
C HIS A 149 -5.50 -8.93 -6.18
N ASN A 150 -6.29 -9.98 -6.00
CA ASN A 150 -6.68 -10.86 -7.10
C ASN A 150 -7.67 -10.15 -8.03
N ARG A 151 -7.22 -9.88 -9.24
CA ARG A 151 -8.01 -9.26 -10.30
C ARG A 151 -8.61 -10.27 -11.28
N SER A 152 -8.40 -11.57 -11.07
CA SER A 152 -9.02 -12.61 -11.88
C SER A 152 -10.55 -12.50 -11.77
N ASN A 153 -11.23 -12.64 -12.90
CA ASN A 153 -12.70 -12.51 -13.02
C ASN A 153 -13.26 -11.10 -12.67
N ASN A 154 -12.43 -10.07 -12.68
CA ASN A 154 -12.90 -8.69 -12.54
C ASN A 154 -13.10 -8.10 -13.93
N PHE A 155 -14.32 -8.22 -14.47
CA PHE A 155 -14.71 -7.74 -15.79
C PHE A 155 -15.43 -6.39 -15.75
N VAL A 156 -15.41 -5.68 -14.64
CA VAL A 156 -16.14 -4.40 -14.48
C VAL A 156 -15.78 -3.39 -15.57
N ALA A 157 -14.51 -3.24 -15.91
CA ALA A 157 -14.07 -2.32 -16.97
C ALA A 157 -14.52 -2.79 -18.36
N TRP A 158 -14.50 -4.11 -18.60
CA TRP A 158 -15.00 -4.72 -19.83
C TRP A 158 -16.50 -4.48 -19.98
N ASP A 159 -17.29 -4.86 -18.98
CA ASP A 159 -18.75 -4.74 -19.02
C ASP A 159 -19.18 -3.27 -19.17
N TYR A 160 -18.49 -2.36 -18.48
CA TYR A 160 -18.73 -0.93 -18.61
C TYR A 160 -18.49 -0.46 -20.04
N GLY A 161 -17.31 -0.76 -20.60
CA GLY A 161 -16.96 -0.35 -21.96
C GLY A 161 -17.88 -0.98 -23.00
N TYR A 162 -18.20 -2.27 -22.87
CA TYR A 162 -19.10 -2.99 -23.75
C TYR A 162 -20.51 -2.40 -23.75
N ASN A 163 -21.06 -2.15 -22.57
CA ASN A 163 -22.40 -1.57 -22.45
C ASN A 163 -22.46 -0.14 -23.00
N LEU A 164 -21.41 0.65 -22.77
CA LEU A 164 -21.34 2.02 -23.26
C LEU A 164 -21.25 2.06 -24.79
N LEU A 165 -20.42 1.21 -25.41
CA LEU A 165 -20.32 1.12 -26.87
C LEU A 165 -21.64 0.64 -27.51
N ASN A 166 -22.28 -0.34 -26.88
CA ASN A 166 -23.56 -0.86 -27.39
C ASN A 166 -24.74 0.15 -27.24
N SER A 167 -24.58 1.15 -26.38
CA SER A 167 -25.61 2.21 -26.24
C SER A 167 -25.49 3.32 -27.29
N CYS A 168 -24.38 3.33 -28.04
CA CYS A 168 -24.14 4.31 -29.09
C CYS A 168 -24.73 3.83 -30.43
N GLU A 169 -25.22 4.78 -31.23
CA GLU A 169 -25.57 4.50 -32.63
C GLU A 169 -24.30 4.19 -33.45
N PRO A 170 -24.39 3.35 -34.48
CA PRO A 170 -23.29 3.13 -35.41
C PRO A 170 -22.76 4.45 -35.98
N ASP A 171 -21.42 4.58 -36.05
CA ASP A 171 -20.72 5.79 -36.48
C ASP A 171 -20.96 7.02 -35.59
N GLY A 172 -21.49 6.83 -34.39
CA GLY A 172 -21.69 7.89 -33.40
C GLY A 172 -20.40 8.42 -32.81
N ILE A 173 -20.39 9.68 -32.39
CA ILE A 173 -19.26 10.31 -31.70
C ILE A 173 -19.52 10.22 -30.19
N LEU A 174 -18.65 9.53 -29.46
CA LEU A 174 -18.72 9.37 -28.02
C LEU A 174 -17.68 10.26 -27.32
N PHE A 175 -18.13 11.12 -26.42
CA PHE A 175 -17.25 11.93 -25.58
C PHE A 175 -17.06 11.26 -24.23
N THR A 176 -15.79 11.10 -23.83
CA THR A 176 -15.40 10.49 -22.57
C THR A 176 -14.69 11.50 -21.67
N ASN A 177 -14.75 11.30 -20.36
CA ASN A 177 -14.19 12.23 -19.39
C ASN A 177 -13.02 11.58 -18.63
N GLY A 178 -11.90 11.38 -19.32
CA GLY A 178 -10.67 10.90 -18.72
C GLY A 178 -10.32 9.45 -19.02
N ASP A 179 -9.20 9.02 -18.50
CA ASP A 179 -8.54 7.75 -18.84
C ASP A 179 -9.37 6.51 -18.45
N ASN A 180 -10.04 6.59 -17.31
CA ASN A 180 -10.81 5.46 -16.80
C ASN A 180 -12.00 5.09 -17.68
N ASP A 181 -12.56 6.09 -18.39
CA ASP A 181 -13.67 5.90 -19.30
C ASP A 181 -13.15 5.55 -20.70
N THR A 182 -12.02 6.15 -21.10
CA THR A 182 -11.51 6.08 -22.47
C THR A 182 -10.78 4.77 -22.76
N PHE A 183 -9.88 4.31 -21.86
CA PHE A 183 -9.08 3.13 -22.14
C PHE A 183 -9.85 1.83 -22.27
N PRO A 184 -10.89 1.55 -21.47
CA PRO A 184 -11.73 0.38 -21.70
C PRO A 184 -12.41 0.36 -23.06
N LEU A 185 -12.79 1.54 -23.57
CA LEU A 185 -13.44 1.66 -24.89
C LEU A 185 -12.45 1.38 -26.02
N TRP A 186 -11.25 1.96 -25.95
CA TRP A 186 -10.20 1.69 -26.93
C TRP A 186 -9.85 0.21 -26.98
N TYR A 187 -9.69 -0.40 -25.83
CA TYR A 187 -9.39 -1.82 -25.74
C TYR A 187 -10.47 -2.72 -26.38
N LEU A 188 -11.72 -2.31 -26.34
CA LEU A 188 -12.82 -3.07 -26.92
C LEU A 188 -13.03 -2.81 -28.41
N GLN A 189 -12.47 -1.74 -28.94
CA GLN A 189 -12.56 -1.39 -30.37
C GLN A 189 -11.42 -1.98 -31.21
N GLU A 190 -10.34 -2.45 -30.56
CA GLU A 190 -9.22 -3.17 -31.19
C GLU A 190 -9.51 -4.68 -31.30
#